data_79b7f0e0f57235b4447830e553143f5d
#
_entry.id   79b7f0e0f57235b4447830e553143f5d
#
_cell.length_a   1.000
_cell.length_b   1.000
_cell.length_c   1.000
_cell.angle_alpha   90.00
_cell.angle_beta   90.00
_cell.angle_gamma   90.00
#
_symmetry.space_group_name_H-M   'P 1'
#
loop_
_entity.id
_entity.type
_entity.pdbx_description
1 polymer ?
#
loop_
_entity_poly.entity_id
_entity_poly.type
_entity_poly.pdbx_seq_one_letter_code
_entity_poly.pdbx_strand_id
1 'polypeptide(L)'
;MNSNRISLNNLSLFFFMFVILGFMTTAGAVDEATNELPKEKQTSLGLYVTSAEAYDKWLAAPDDVKVLDVRTLEEYIYIGHAPMAWNIPLATQTHEWDADKGYFAYQPNPDFLSQVKEVAEPTDTIMVMCRSGGRSAMAVNLLAENGFTNVYQITDGVEGDKVKDSNSYFNGQRLVNGWKNSGSPWTYKVDPEKVKLTTADEAVAGKQ
;
A
#
# COMPACT_ATOMS: atom_id res chain seq x y z
N MET A 1 62.61 -31.02 59.13
CA MET A 1 62.09 -31.62 60.37
C MET A 1 60.59 -31.51 60.39
N ASN A 2 59.93 -32.66 60.59
CA ASN A 2 58.50 -32.91 60.80
C ASN A 2 57.55 -32.56 59.60
N SER A 3 57.25 -33.47 58.75
CA SER A 3 56.32 -34.61 58.79
C SER A 3 55.03 -34.36 59.59
N ASN A 4 53.89 -34.21 58.88
CA ASN A 4 52.68 -34.89 59.32
C ASN A 4 51.70 -35.07 58.15
N ARG A 5 51.52 -36.35 57.88
CA ARG A 5 50.41 -36.87 57.03
C ARG A 5 49.10 -36.81 57.84
N ILE A 6 48.00 -36.46 57.21
CA ILE A 6 46.64 -36.84 57.65
C ILE A 6 45.87 -37.20 56.42
N SER A 7 45.65 -38.36 56.21
CA SER A 7 44.56 -39.34 56.11
C SER A 7 43.30 -38.88 55.42
N LEU A 8 43.02 -39.53 54.30
CA LEU A 8 41.73 -39.70 53.63
C LEU A 8 40.71 -40.30 54.60
N ASN A 9 39.47 -39.77 54.57
CA ASN A 9 38.23 -40.54 54.52
C ASN A 9 37.08 -39.60 54.82
N ASN A 10 36.23 -39.33 53.87
CA ASN A 10 34.83 -39.79 53.85
C ASN A 10 34.08 -39.11 52.70
N LEU A 11 33.88 -39.94 51.74
CA LEU A 11 32.98 -39.70 50.59
C LEU A 11 31.54 -39.75 51.12
N SER A 12 30.90 -38.62 51.26
CA SER A 12 29.45 -38.57 51.49
C SER A 12 28.77 -38.04 50.21
N LEU A 13 28.18 -38.99 49.49
CA LEU A 13 27.44 -38.82 48.24
C LEU A 13 26.07 -38.25 48.59
N PHE A 14 25.91 -36.90 48.49
CA PHE A 14 24.61 -36.30 48.50
C PHE A 14 24.03 -36.30 47.08
N PHE A 15 23.09 -37.22 46.87
CA PHE A 15 22.27 -37.31 45.69
C PHE A 15 21.25 -36.18 45.76
N PHE A 16 21.52 -35.05 45.06
CA PHE A 16 20.54 -33.99 44.85
C PHE A 16 19.63 -34.41 43.69
N MET A 17 18.46 -34.91 44.04
CA MET A 17 17.40 -35.21 43.09
C MET A 17 16.78 -33.88 42.62
N PHE A 18 17.21 -33.39 41.46
CA PHE A 18 16.60 -32.25 40.78
C PHE A 18 15.25 -32.71 40.19
N VAL A 19 14.17 -32.38 40.88
CA VAL A 19 12.82 -32.47 40.30
C VAL A 19 12.71 -31.32 39.28
N ILE A 20 12.90 -31.64 38.00
CA ILE A 20 12.58 -30.72 36.90
C ILE A 20 11.06 -30.69 36.78
N LEU A 21 10.45 -29.68 37.40
CA LEU A 21 9.07 -29.34 37.16
C LEU A 21 8.97 -28.75 35.75
N GLY A 22 8.60 -29.58 34.78
CA GLY A 22 8.38 -29.16 33.41
C GLY A 22 7.22 -28.17 33.35
N PHE A 23 7.52 -26.89 33.25
CA PHE A 23 6.56 -25.91 32.78
C PHE A 23 6.32 -26.21 31.29
N MET A 24 5.24 -26.94 30.98
CA MET A 24 4.66 -26.91 29.64
C MET A 24 4.09 -25.54 29.43
N THR A 25 4.89 -24.67 28.82
CA THR A 25 4.34 -23.48 28.15
C THR A 25 3.57 -23.99 26.94
N THR A 26 2.26 -24.01 27.03
CA THR A 26 1.41 -24.04 25.86
C THR A 26 1.73 -22.76 25.09
N ALA A 27 2.58 -22.86 24.10
CA ALA A 27 2.67 -21.85 23.05
C ALA A 27 1.28 -21.85 22.41
N GLY A 28 0.46 -20.88 22.80
CA GLY A 28 -0.75 -20.55 22.05
C GLY A 28 -0.28 -20.29 20.63
N ALA A 29 -0.71 -21.12 19.69
CA ALA A 29 -0.63 -20.79 18.29
C ALA A 29 -1.35 -19.44 18.13
N VAL A 30 -0.56 -18.37 17.98
CA VAL A 30 -1.08 -17.12 17.40
C VAL A 30 -1.47 -17.57 16.01
N ASP A 31 -2.76 -17.61 15.79
CA ASP A 31 -3.36 -17.80 14.46
C ASP A 31 -2.77 -16.65 13.63
N GLU A 32 -1.71 -16.92 12.87
CA GLU A 32 -1.26 -16.07 11.78
C GLU A 32 -2.40 -16.12 10.77
N ALA A 33 -3.40 -15.28 11.01
CA ALA A 33 -4.35 -14.94 9.97
C ALA A 33 -3.47 -14.48 8.81
N THR A 34 -3.32 -15.33 7.81
CA THR A 34 -2.70 -15.00 6.54
C THR A 34 -3.44 -13.77 6.05
N ASN A 35 -2.79 -12.62 6.16
CA ASN A 35 -3.36 -11.34 5.81
C ASN A 35 -3.30 -11.23 4.28
N GLU A 36 -3.96 -12.18 3.60
CA GLU A 36 -4.10 -12.16 2.16
C GLU A 36 -4.84 -10.89 1.78
N LEU A 37 -4.25 -10.14 0.85
CA LEU A 37 -4.92 -8.98 0.29
C LEU A 37 -6.32 -9.39 -0.22
N PRO A 38 -7.35 -8.59 0.05
CA PRO A 38 -8.67 -8.80 -0.52
C PRO A 38 -8.60 -9.03 -2.02
N LYS A 39 -9.43 -9.92 -2.55
CA LYS A 39 -9.38 -10.36 -3.95
C LYS A 39 -9.39 -9.18 -4.94
N GLU A 40 -10.14 -8.14 -4.63
CA GLU A 40 -10.22 -6.91 -5.42
C GLU A 40 -8.95 -6.06 -5.39
N LYS A 41 -8.00 -6.38 -4.54
CA LYS A 41 -6.68 -5.73 -4.46
C LYS A 41 -5.54 -6.62 -4.98
N GLN A 42 -5.84 -7.84 -5.43
CA GLN A 42 -4.81 -8.74 -5.96
C GLN A 42 -4.47 -8.39 -7.41
N THR A 43 -3.19 -8.56 -7.76
CA THR A 43 -2.67 -8.27 -9.10
C THR A 43 -1.93 -9.46 -9.67
N SER A 44 -1.89 -9.56 -11.01
CA SER A 44 -1.19 -10.62 -11.74
C SER A 44 0.33 -10.59 -11.51
N LEU A 45 0.91 -9.41 -11.27
CA LEU A 45 2.35 -9.26 -11.01
C LEU A 45 2.74 -9.64 -9.57
N GLY A 46 1.80 -9.59 -8.62
CA GLY A 46 2.08 -9.90 -7.22
C GLY A 46 3.08 -8.95 -6.54
N LEU A 47 3.31 -7.76 -7.08
CA LEU A 47 4.21 -6.76 -6.54
C LEU A 47 3.42 -5.75 -5.70
N TYR A 48 3.64 -5.76 -4.39
CA TYR A 48 2.87 -4.97 -3.44
C TYR A 48 3.78 -4.14 -2.55
N VAL A 49 3.32 -2.93 -2.23
CA VAL A 49 3.92 -2.05 -1.23
C VAL A 49 2.82 -1.31 -0.48
N THR A 50 3.11 -0.90 0.74
CA THR A 50 2.33 0.10 1.47
C THR A 50 2.72 1.51 1.02
N SER A 51 1.93 2.51 1.38
CA SER A 51 2.25 3.92 1.10
C SER A 51 3.60 4.36 1.69
N ALA A 52 3.93 3.90 2.90
CA ALA A 52 5.21 4.21 3.53
C ALA A 52 6.38 3.58 2.78
N GLU A 53 6.29 2.29 2.45
CA GLU A 53 7.32 1.59 1.66
C GLU A 53 7.47 2.17 0.25
N ALA A 54 6.37 2.62 -0.36
CA ALA A 54 6.40 3.29 -1.65
C ALA A 54 7.16 4.62 -1.58
N TYR A 55 6.95 5.40 -0.54
CA TYR A 55 7.70 6.64 -0.33
C TYR A 55 9.19 6.37 -0.10
N ASP A 56 9.54 5.38 0.72
CA ASP A 56 10.93 5.01 0.96
C ASP A 56 11.63 4.54 -0.33
N LYS A 57 10.96 3.74 -1.16
CA LYS A 57 11.47 3.31 -2.47
C LYS A 57 11.67 4.48 -3.41
N TRP A 58 10.72 5.41 -3.49
CA TRP A 58 10.86 6.61 -4.31
C TRP A 58 11.99 7.51 -3.81
N LEU A 59 12.12 7.70 -2.49
CA LEU A 59 13.16 8.53 -1.90
C LEU A 59 14.57 8.00 -2.19
N ALA A 60 14.72 6.68 -2.26
CA ALA A 60 15.99 6.03 -2.57
C ALA A 60 16.41 6.19 -4.05
N ALA A 61 15.47 6.37 -4.98
CA ALA A 61 15.74 6.48 -6.42
C ALA A 61 14.65 7.34 -7.13
N PRO A 62 14.61 8.67 -6.84
CA PRO A 62 13.50 9.53 -7.29
C PRO A 62 13.42 9.69 -8.81
N ASP A 63 14.54 9.55 -9.53
CA ASP A 63 14.56 9.65 -10.99
C ASP A 63 14.12 8.35 -11.68
N ASP A 64 14.34 7.20 -11.03
CA ASP A 64 14.10 5.86 -11.57
C ASP A 64 12.71 5.32 -11.25
N VAL A 65 12.04 5.85 -10.21
CA VAL A 65 10.75 5.39 -9.74
C VAL A 65 9.65 6.37 -10.12
N LYS A 66 8.65 5.90 -10.85
CA LYS A 66 7.46 6.67 -11.22
C LYS A 66 6.31 6.35 -10.26
N VAL A 67 5.67 7.39 -9.72
CA VAL A 67 4.47 7.23 -8.89
C VAL A 67 3.26 7.68 -9.68
N LEU A 68 2.26 6.81 -9.86
CA LEU A 68 1.03 7.10 -10.58
C LEU A 68 -0.15 7.14 -9.61
N ASP A 69 -0.88 8.24 -9.62
CA ASP A 69 -2.17 8.38 -8.96
C ASP A 69 -3.28 8.22 -10.01
N VAL A 70 -3.97 7.07 -9.97
CA VAL A 70 -5.00 6.73 -10.96
C VAL A 70 -6.41 7.15 -10.52
N ARG A 71 -6.51 8.04 -9.53
CA ARG A 71 -7.78 8.65 -9.11
C ARG A 71 -8.25 9.67 -10.16
N THR A 72 -9.52 10.08 -10.03
CA THR A 72 -10.03 11.18 -10.86
C THR A 72 -9.29 12.49 -10.55
N LEU A 73 -9.35 13.44 -11.47
CA LEU A 73 -8.73 14.74 -11.28
C LEU A 73 -9.30 15.49 -10.06
N GLU A 74 -10.59 15.36 -9.81
CA GLU A 74 -11.26 15.97 -8.66
C GLU A 74 -10.74 15.39 -7.34
N GLU A 75 -10.58 14.06 -7.26
CA GLU A 75 -9.98 13.42 -6.08
C GLU A 75 -8.55 13.92 -5.86
N TYR A 76 -7.75 14.06 -6.93
CA TYR A 76 -6.38 14.54 -6.87
C TYR A 76 -6.29 15.98 -6.35
N ILE A 77 -7.16 16.85 -6.83
CA ILE A 77 -7.21 18.28 -6.44
C ILE A 77 -7.78 18.46 -5.04
N TYR A 78 -8.98 17.90 -4.75
CA TYR A 78 -9.74 18.23 -3.55
C TYR A 78 -9.37 17.40 -2.32
N ILE A 79 -8.94 16.17 -2.53
CA ILE A 79 -8.40 15.34 -1.42
C ILE A 79 -6.93 15.68 -1.17
N GLY A 80 -6.21 16.18 -2.20
CA GLY A 80 -4.77 16.37 -2.20
C GLY A 80 -4.02 15.12 -2.67
N HIS A 81 -2.70 15.21 -2.81
CA HIS A 81 -1.88 14.20 -3.48
C HIS A 81 -0.43 14.20 -3.03
N ALA A 82 0.32 13.15 -3.38
CA ALA A 82 1.78 13.08 -3.26
C ALA A 82 2.44 14.02 -4.29
N PRO A 83 3.35 14.93 -3.91
CA PRO A 83 3.92 15.93 -4.83
C PRO A 83 4.64 15.34 -6.05
N MET A 84 5.16 14.11 -5.92
CA MET A 84 5.86 13.43 -7.00
C MET A 84 4.94 12.64 -7.94
N ALA A 85 3.67 12.42 -7.57
CA ALA A 85 2.76 11.57 -8.32
C ALA A 85 2.25 12.24 -9.60
N TRP A 86 2.25 11.48 -10.69
CA TRP A 86 1.54 11.80 -11.91
C TRP A 86 0.08 11.43 -11.75
N ASN A 87 -0.83 12.36 -11.99
CA ASN A 87 -2.26 12.04 -12.08
C ASN A 87 -2.59 11.58 -13.49
N ILE A 88 -2.89 10.29 -13.60
CA ILE A 88 -3.35 9.65 -14.84
C ILE A 88 -4.61 8.86 -14.49
N PRO A 89 -5.80 9.44 -14.63
CA PRO A 89 -7.03 8.78 -14.21
C PRO A 89 -7.28 7.47 -14.96
N LEU A 90 -7.51 6.36 -14.22
CA LEU A 90 -7.97 5.11 -14.84
C LEU A 90 -9.39 5.25 -15.40
N ALA A 91 -10.20 6.08 -14.74
CA ALA A 91 -11.57 6.39 -15.13
C ALA A 91 -11.96 7.76 -14.59
N THR A 92 -12.89 8.43 -15.27
CA THR A 92 -13.52 9.66 -14.83
C THR A 92 -14.90 9.40 -14.24
N GLN A 93 -15.36 10.23 -13.31
CA GLN A 93 -16.70 10.13 -12.77
C GLN A 93 -17.70 10.83 -13.70
N THR A 94 -18.81 10.16 -13.99
CA THR A 94 -19.91 10.74 -14.79
C THR A 94 -20.94 11.42 -13.88
N HIS A 95 -21.94 12.05 -14.48
CA HIS A 95 -23.11 12.60 -13.78
C HIS A 95 -24.30 11.61 -13.78
N GLU A 96 -24.08 10.36 -14.21
CA GLU A 96 -25.12 9.32 -14.23
C GLU A 96 -25.12 8.60 -12.87
N TRP A 97 -26.26 8.69 -12.18
CA TRP A 97 -26.44 8.03 -10.90
C TRP A 97 -26.70 6.53 -11.08
N ASP A 98 -25.83 5.70 -10.48
CA ASP A 98 -26.01 4.25 -10.39
C ASP A 98 -26.73 3.94 -9.07
N ALA A 99 -28.05 3.67 -9.16
CA ALA A 99 -28.89 3.43 -7.98
C ALA A 99 -28.57 2.12 -7.27
N ASP A 100 -28.08 1.12 -7.98
CA ASP A 100 -27.72 -0.19 -7.42
C ASP A 100 -26.44 -0.11 -6.59
N LYS A 101 -25.50 0.74 -7.00
CA LYS A 101 -24.21 0.92 -6.34
C LYS A 101 -24.19 2.09 -5.37
N GLY A 102 -25.13 3.05 -5.47
CA GLY A 102 -25.22 4.18 -4.60
C GLY A 102 -24.12 5.24 -4.83
N TYR A 103 -23.61 5.37 -6.05
CA TYR A 103 -22.66 6.40 -6.47
C TYR A 103 -22.84 6.75 -7.96
N PHE A 104 -22.25 7.86 -8.38
CA PHE A 104 -22.20 8.22 -9.79
C PHE A 104 -21.28 7.29 -10.57
N ALA A 105 -21.72 6.84 -11.73
CA ALA A 105 -21.00 5.89 -12.57
C ALA A 105 -19.60 6.42 -12.96
N TYR A 106 -18.69 5.48 -13.23
CA TYR A 106 -17.36 5.79 -13.77
C TYR A 106 -17.29 5.36 -15.23
N GLN A 107 -16.68 6.21 -16.04
CA GLN A 107 -16.35 5.91 -17.42
C GLN A 107 -14.85 5.66 -17.53
N PRO A 108 -14.41 4.50 -18.07
CA PRO A 108 -12.99 4.23 -18.31
C PRO A 108 -12.33 5.34 -19.14
N ASN A 109 -11.07 5.65 -18.80
CA ASN A 109 -10.25 6.54 -19.61
C ASN A 109 -9.68 5.78 -20.81
N PRO A 110 -10.09 6.07 -22.06
CA PRO A 110 -9.59 5.36 -23.23
C PRO A 110 -8.12 5.63 -23.51
N ASP A 111 -7.60 6.76 -23.01
CA ASP A 111 -6.23 7.21 -23.25
C ASP A 111 -5.25 6.76 -22.14
N PHE A 112 -5.72 6.03 -21.12
CA PHE A 112 -4.91 5.66 -19.95
C PHE A 112 -3.55 5.08 -20.32
N LEU A 113 -3.51 4.08 -21.19
CA LEU A 113 -2.27 3.42 -21.59
C LEU A 113 -1.33 4.31 -22.38
N SER A 114 -1.86 5.14 -23.30
CA SER A 114 -1.04 6.08 -24.06
C SER A 114 -0.45 7.15 -23.14
N GLN A 115 -1.23 7.66 -22.20
CA GLN A 115 -0.78 8.65 -21.22
C GLN A 115 0.29 8.08 -20.27
N VAL A 116 0.16 6.82 -19.87
CA VAL A 116 1.24 6.17 -19.06
C VAL A 116 2.53 6.04 -19.88
N LYS A 117 2.45 5.66 -21.16
CA LYS A 117 3.61 5.56 -22.06
C LYS A 117 4.30 6.89 -22.38
N GLU A 118 3.66 8.02 -22.09
CA GLU A 118 4.32 9.34 -22.19
C GLU A 118 5.24 9.64 -21.00
N VAL A 119 5.06 8.95 -19.87
CA VAL A 119 5.77 9.24 -18.62
C VAL A 119 6.62 8.08 -18.11
N ALA A 120 6.41 6.86 -18.64
CA ALA A 120 7.10 5.66 -18.20
C ALA A 120 7.25 4.63 -19.33
N GLU A 121 8.39 3.95 -19.33
CA GLU A 121 8.67 2.81 -20.20
C GLU A 121 8.23 1.49 -19.54
N PRO A 122 7.99 0.41 -20.32
CA PRO A 122 7.54 -0.89 -19.79
C PRO A 122 8.47 -1.52 -18.75
N THR A 123 9.76 -1.15 -18.74
CA THR A 123 10.79 -1.65 -17.82
C THR A 123 10.98 -0.80 -16.59
N ASP A 124 10.38 0.40 -16.55
CA ASP A 124 10.51 1.32 -15.41
C ASP A 124 9.86 0.74 -14.16
N THR A 125 10.39 1.15 -13.00
CA THR A 125 9.73 0.89 -11.72
C THR A 125 8.58 1.86 -11.53
N ILE A 126 7.37 1.33 -11.54
CA ILE A 126 6.14 2.12 -11.40
C ILE A 126 5.43 1.72 -10.11
N MET A 127 4.97 2.69 -9.34
CA MET A 127 4.13 2.47 -8.16
C MET A 127 2.78 3.14 -8.35
N VAL A 128 1.70 2.37 -8.25
CA VAL A 128 0.35 2.81 -8.61
C VAL A 128 -0.52 2.92 -7.37
N MET A 129 -1.11 4.08 -7.14
CA MET A 129 -2.07 4.32 -6.06
C MET A 129 -3.43 4.76 -6.58
N CYS A 130 -4.46 4.45 -5.80
CA CYS A 130 -5.78 5.04 -5.92
C CYS A 130 -6.28 5.44 -4.52
N ARG A 131 -7.58 5.52 -4.28
CA ARG A 131 -8.10 5.87 -2.95
C ARG A 131 -7.72 4.86 -1.87
N SER A 132 -7.86 3.54 -2.13
CA SER A 132 -7.69 2.47 -1.13
C SER A 132 -7.32 1.10 -1.71
N GLY A 133 -6.75 1.03 -2.91
CA GLY A 133 -6.16 -0.18 -3.49
C GLY A 133 -6.93 -0.85 -4.63
N GLY A 134 -8.26 -0.71 -4.76
CA GLY A 134 -9.04 -1.46 -5.78
C GLY A 134 -8.76 -1.00 -7.22
N ARG A 135 -8.89 0.30 -7.52
CA ARG A 135 -8.62 0.84 -8.88
C ARG A 135 -7.14 0.70 -9.26
N SER A 136 -6.21 0.82 -8.29
CA SER A 136 -4.79 0.61 -8.57
C SER A 136 -4.49 -0.85 -8.95
N ALA A 137 -5.17 -1.84 -8.37
CA ALA A 137 -5.05 -3.23 -8.80
C ALA A 137 -5.50 -3.42 -10.26
N MET A 138 -6.62 -2.82 -10.64
CA MET A 138 -7.09 -2.83 -12.03
C MET A 138 -6.08 -2.19 -12.99
N ALA A 139 -5.51 -1.03 -12.61
CA ALA A 139 -4.50 -0.34 -13.40
C ALA A 139 -3.22 -1.17 -13.55
N VAL A 140 -2.73 -1.79 -12.47
CA VAL A 140 -1.56 -2.69 -12.51
C VAL A 140 -1.81 -3.86 -13.45
N ASN A 141 -2.98 -4.51 -13.39
CA ASN A 141 -3.30 -5.62 -14.27
C ASN A 141 -3.35 -5.16 -15.74
N LEU A 142 -3.97 -4.02 -16.02
CA LEU A 142 -4.03 -3.45 -17.37
C LEU A 142 -2.61 -3.12 -17.91
N LEU A 143 -1.73 -2.58 -17.08
CA LEU A 143 -0.34 -2.30 -17.45
C LEU A 143 0.43 -3.60 -17.69
N ALA A 144 0.26 -4.62 -16.85
CA ALA A 144 0.88 -5.93 -17.01
C ALA A 144 0.47 -6.61 -18.33
N GLU A 145 -0.82 -6.58 -18.68
CA GLU A 145 -1.34 -7.07 -19.97
C GLU A 145 -0.73 -6.34 -21.19
N ASN A 146 -0.20 -5.13 -20.98
CA ASN A 146 0.43 -4.30 -22.01
C ASN A 146 1.94 -4.24 -21.92
N GLY A 147 2.56 -5.24 -21.26
CA GLY A 147 4.01 -5.49 -21.26
C GLY A 147 4.80 -4.75 -20.17
N PHE A 148 4.17 -4.06 -19.25
CA PHE A 148 4.83 -3.49 -18.07
C PHE A 148 5.10 -4.59 -17.05
N THR A 149 6.35 -4.75 -16.61
CA THR A 149 6.76 -5.90 -15.78
C THR A 149 7.14 -5.55 -14.35
N ASN A 150 7.38 -4.28 -14.06
CA ASN A 150 7.87 -3.83 -12.76
C ASN A 150 6.92 -2.80 -12.13
N VAL A 151 5.64 -3.19 -12.04
CA VAL A 151 4.56 -2.32 -11.56
C VAL A 151 4.07 -2.79 -10.20
N TYR A 152 4.32 -1.97 -9.19
CA TYR A 152 3.90 -2.20 -7.79
C TYR A 152 2.56 -1.55 -7.52
N GLN A 153 1.70 -2.29 -6.85
CA GLN A 153 0.48 -1.72 -6.29
C GLN A 153 0.73 -1.15 -4.90
N ILE A 154 0.32 0.10 -4.65
CA ILE A 154 0.22 0.66 -3.31
C ILE A 154 -1.11 0.21 -2.71
N THR A 155 -1.06 -0.76 -1.78
CA THR A 155 -2.23 -1.54 -1.35
C THR A 155 -3.22 -0.77 -0.47
N ASP A 156 -2.74 0.21 0.27
CA ASP A 156 -3.52 1.11 1.12
C ASP A 156 -3.92 2.42 0.41
N GLY A 157 -3.27 2.75 -0.71
CA GLY A 157 -3.60 3.90 -1.54
C GLY A 157 -3.41 5.24 -0.84
N VAL A 158 -4.16 6.26 -1.28
CA VAL A 158 -4.02 7.62 -0.78
C VAL A 158 -4.70 7.82 0.59
N GLU A 159 -5.95 7.35 0.73
CA GLU A 159 -6.76 7.60 1.92
C GLU A 159 -6.74 6.44 2.93
N GLY A 160 -6.33 5.25 2.51
CA GLY A 160 -6.24 4.09 3.38
C GLY A 160 -7.54 3.37 3.67
N ASP A 161 -7.48 2.53 4.70
CA ASP A 161 -8.60 1.72 5.17
C ASP A 161 -9.46 2.48 6.18
N LYS A 162 -10.72 2.04 6.29
CA LYS A 162 -11.68 2.62 7.24
C LYS A 162 -11.43 2.12 8.65
N VAL A 163 -11.60 2.97 9.63
CA VAL A 163 -11.75 2.58 11.04
C VAL A 163 -12.98 1.70 11.17
N LYS A 164 -12.80 0.50 11.72
CA LYS A 164 -13.86 -0.51 11.92
C LYS A 164 -14.12 -0.74 13.41
N ASP A 165 -14.37 0.33 14.13
CA ASP A 165 -14.72 0.29 15.55
C ASP A 165 -16.03 1.06 15.76
N SER A 166 -17.12 0.35 16.03
CA SER A 166 -18.45 0.94 16.23
C SER A 166 -18.53 1.90 17.42
N ASN A 167 -17.61 1.79 18.38
CA ASN A 167 -17.54 2.66 19.53
C ASN A 167 -16.67 3.92 19.28
N SER A 168 -15.95 3.96 18.16
CA SER A 168 -15.10 5.08 17.79
C SER A 168 -15.93 6.18 17.11
N TYR A 169 -15.69 7.44 17.52
CA TYR A 169 -16.19 8.62 16.81
C TYR A 169 -15.76 8.65 15.33
N PHE A 170 -14.63 8.01 15.02
CA PHE A 170 -14.07 7.94 13.68
C PHE A 170 -14.52 6.71 12.87
N ASN A 171 -15.49 5.93 13.37
CA ASN A 171 -15.96 4.74 12.67
C ASN A 171 -16.39 5.07 11.24
N GLY A 172 -15.89 4.29 10.29
CA GLY A 172 -16.16 4.49 8.86
C GLY A 172 -15.25 5.50 8.15
N GLN A 173 -14.47 6.31 8.88
CA GLN A 173 -13.51 7.26 8.30
C GLN A 173 -12.21 6.54 7.91
N ARG A 174 -11.54 7.03 6.84
CA ARG A 174 -10.29 6.48 6.34
C ARG A 174 -9.10 7.13 7.05
N LEU A 175 -8.66 6.50 8.14
CA LEU A 175 -7.61 7.02 9.03
C LEU A 175 -6.61 5.94 9.48
N VAL A 176 -6.75 4.69 9.00
CA VAL A 176 -5.94 3.58 9.51
C VAL A 176 -4.53 3.59 8.92
N ASN A 177 -4.43 3.78 7.62
CA ASN A 177 -3.20 3.76 6.82
C ASN A 177 -3.41 4.63 5.56
N GLY A 178 -2.58 4.46 4.54
CA GLY A 178 -2.62 5.23 3.31
C GLY A 178 -1.66 6.41 3.30
N TRP A 179 -1.33 6.90 2.11
CA TRP A 179 -0.34 7.95 1.91
C TRP A 179 -0.56 9.19 2.78
N LYS A 180 -1.80 9.67 2.79
CA LYS A 180 -2.23 10.84 3.57
C LYS A 180 -2.00 10.69 5.07
N ASN A 181 -2.05 9.47 5.60
CA ASN A 181 -1.96 9.17 7.02
C ASN A 181 -0.59 8.60 7.43
N SER A 182 0.33 8.36 6.47
CA SER A 182 1.65 7.75 6.72
C SER A 182 2.74 8.73 7.14
N GLY A 183 2.47 10.05 7.10
CA GLY A 183 3.49 11.08 7.32
C GLY A 183 4.33 11.39 6.08
N SER A 184 4.07 10.75 4.95
CA SER A 184 4.71 11.02 3.66
C SER A 184 4.32 12.42 3.12
N PRO A 185 5.13 13.03 2.23
CA PRO A 185 4.83 14.35 1.66
C PRO A 185 3.45 14.42 1.03
N TRP A 186 2.75 15.50 1.31
CA TRP A 186 1.37 15.71 0.94
C TRP A 186 1.11 17.16 0.53
N THR A 187 0.34 17.40 -0.53
CA THR A 187 0.06 18.75 -1.02
C THR A 187 -1.33 18.86 -1.67
N TYR A 188 -1.85 20.08 -1.69
CA TYR A 188 -3.00 20.51 -2.52
C TYR A 188 -2.53 21.37 -3.72
N LYS A 189 -1.23 21.69 -3.81
CA LYS A 189 -0.68 22.50 -4.89
C LYS A 189 -0.46 21.60 -6.10
N VAL A 190 -1.30 21.78 -7.11
CA VAL A 190 -1.22 21.03 -8.37
C VAL A 190 -0.04 21.52 -9.21
N ASP A 191 0.74 20.55 -9.72
CA ASP A 191 1.69 20.77 -10.79
C ASP A 191 1.00 20.35 -12.11
N PRO A 192 0.68 21.29 -13.02
CA PRO A 192 -0.06 20.96 -14.23
C PRO A 192 0.71 20.04 -15.19
N GLU A 193 2.05 19.99 -15.10
CA GLU A 193 2.87 19.11 -15.92
C GLU A 193 2.69 17.64 -15.54
N LYS A 194 2.29 17.39 -14.28
CA LYS A 194 2.05 16.04 -13.75
C LYS A 194 0.59 15.57 -13.88
N VAL A 195 -0.26 16.34 -14.56
CA VAL A 195 -1.66 15.98 -14.75
C VAL A 195 -1.90 15.63 -16.21
N LYS A 196 -2.49 14.44 -16.44
CA LYS A 196 -2.98 14.04 -17.76
C LYS A 196 -4.49 14.18 -17.80
N LEU A 197 -4.95 15.12 -18.64
CA LEU A 197 -6.37 15.31 -18.88
C LEU A 197 -6.91 14.18 -19.77
N THR A 198 -8.13 13.76 -19.50
CA THR A 198 -8.82 12.82 -20.41
C THR A 198 -9.46 13.58 -21.56
N THR A 199 -9.79 12.88 -22.65
CA THR A 199 -10.56 13.46 -23.77
C THR A 199 -11.87 14.11 -23.31
N ALA A 200 -12.49 13.60 -22.24
CA ALA A 200 -13.69 14.18 -21.65
C ALA A 200 -13.39 15.53 -20.97
N ASP A 201 -12.27 15.64 -20.26
CA ASP A 201 -11.85 16.90 -19.61
C ASP A 201 -11.49 17.96 -20.65
N GLU A 202 -10.77 17.57 -21.71
CA GLU A 202 -10.42 18.47 -22.82
C GLU A 202 -11.65 19.00 -23.58
N ALA A 203 -12.67 18.16 -23.78
CA ALA A 203 -13.91 18.56 -24.41
C ALA A 203 -14.69 19.64 -23.62
N VAL A 204 -14.51 19.66 -22.29
CA VAL A 204 -15.08 20.71 -21.42
C VAL A 204 -14.22 21.97 -21.47
N ALA A 205 -12.91 21.87 -21.46
CA ALA A 205 -11.98 23.00 -21.50
C ALA A 205 -12.05 23.77 -22.83
N GLY A 206 -12.26 23.08 -23.96
CA GLY A 206 -12.36 23.68 -25.30
C GLY A 206 -13.66 24.41 -25.60
N LYS A 207 -14.60 24.50 -24.66
CA LYS A 207 -15.89 25.22 -24.79
C LYS A 207 -15.91 26.61 -24.14
N GLN A 208 -14.76 27.12 -23.69
CA GLN A 208 -14.62 28.46 -23.11
C GLN A 208 -14.23 29.52 -24.16
#